data_3494e99973f247e267124f6d2da47ca9
#
_entry.id   3494e99973f247e267124f6d2da47ca9
#
_cell.length_a   1.000
_cell.length_b   1.000
_cell.length_c   1.000
_cell.angle_alpha   90.00
_cell.angle_beta   90.00
_cell.angle_gamma   90.00
#
_symmetry.space_group_name_H-M   'P 1'
#
loop_
_entity.id
_entity.type
_entity.pdbx_description
1 polymer ?
#
loop_
_entity_poly.entity_id
_entity_poly.type
_entity_poly.pdbx_seq_one_letter_code
_entity_poly.pdbx_strand_id
1 'polypeptide(L)'
;AIAYDKPVTTQTLINALSKTDEALNKGRRLNPRIKKIRVFDFDDTLATSKSMVVVNMPDGSSKKINATQFAQQAANLEAEGAKFDFTEFSKVVKGKKGPLFSVAQKIADVRGTEDVFILTARPQEAAGPIRAFMKANGIDIPLANITGLGDGTAQAKAGWMMGKAAEGYNDFYFA
;
A
#
# COMPACT_ATOMS: atom_id res chain seq x y z
N ALA A 1 -6.80 -14.19 9.38
CA ALA A 1 -7.68 -13.03 9.18
C ALA A 1 -7.67 -12.21 10.47
N ILE A 2 -7.23 -10.95 10.40
CA ILE A 2 -7.36 -10.02 11.53
C ILE A 2 -8.78 -9.47 11.45
N ALA A 3 -9.63 -9.87 12.40
CA ALA A 3 -10.96 -9.29 12.53
C ALA A 3 -10.81 -7.85 13.05
N TYR A 4 -11.19 -6.87 12.25
CA TYR A 4 -11.26 -5.47 12.66
C TYR A 4 -12.64 -5.20 13.27
N ASP A 5 -12.78 -5.47 14.57
CA ASP A 5 -14.04 -5.25 15.30
C ASP A 5 -14.28 -3.79 15.71
N LYS A 6 -13.37 -2.87 15.39
CA LYS A 6 -13.48 -1.47 15.84
C LYS A 6 -13.10 -0.48 14.74
N PRO A 7 -13.84 0.63 14.61
CA PRO A 7 -13.45 1.70 13.68
C PRO A 7 -12.07 2.25 14.03
N VAL A 8 -11.30 2.62 13.01
CA VAL A 8 -10.00 3.26 13.19
C VAL A 8 -10.22 4.62 13.83
N THR A 9 -9.77 4.77 15.09
CA THR A 9 -9.85 6.01 15.84
C THR A 9 -8.52 6.77 15.74
N THR A 10 -8.54 8.07 16.08
CA THR A 10 -7.31 8.87 16.21
C THR A 10 -6.32 8.21 17.17
N GLN A 11 -6.83 7.62 18.27
CA GLN A 11 -5.98 6.90 19.23
C GLN A 11 -5.34 5.66 18.60
N THR A 12 -6.04 4.93 17.75
CA THR A 12 -5.50 3.79 17.03
C THR A 12 -4.34 4.20 16.11
N LEU A 13 -4.48 5.34 15.40
CA LEU A 13 -3.43 5.89 14.55
C LEU A 13 -2.21 6.33 15.37
N ILE A 14 -2.42 7.02 16.49
CA ILE A 14 -1.34 7.42 17.40
C ILE A 14 -0.59 6.20 17.91
N ASN A 15 -1.29 5.15 18.32
CA ASN A 15 -0.66 3.92 18.81
C ASN A 15 0.14 3.20 17.70
N ALA A 16 -0.37 3.18 16.47
CA ALA A 16 0.34 2.61 15.33
C ALA A 16 1.61 3.40 15.00
N LEU A 17 1.54 4.73 15.02
CA LEU A 17 2.71 5.60 14.82
C LEU A 17 3.76 5.42 15.91
N SER A 18 3.35 5.38 17.20
CA SER A 18 4.27 5.11 18.32
C SER A 18 5.00 3.78 18.19
N LYS A 19 4.29 2.71 17.81
CA LYS A 19 4.91 1.40 17.56
C LYS A 19 5.90 1.43 16.40
N THR A 20 5.59 2.18 15.37
CA THR A 20 6.49 2.38 14.23
C THR A 20 7.75 3.12 14.65
N ASP A 21 7.63 4.16 15.45
CA ASP A 21 8.77 4.91 15.99
C ASP A 21 9.66 4.04 16.91
N GLU A 22 9.07 3.21 17.75
CA GLU A 22 9.80 2.25 18.58
C GLU A 22 10.58 1.25 17.71
N ALA A 23 9.97 0.71 16.66
CA ALA A 23 10.62 -0.21 15.73
C ALA A 23 11.75 0.46 14.96
N LEU A 24 11.56 1.71 14.51
CA LEU A 24 12.61 2.51 13.87
C LEU A 24 13.80 2.75 14.80
N ASN A 25 13.53 3.14 16.05
CA ASN A 25 14.58 3.37 17.05
C ASN A 25 15.35 2.09 17.36
N LYS A 26 14.66 0.95 17.43
CA LYS A 26 15.30 -0.37 17.59
C LYS A 26 16.15 -0.71 16.37
N GLY A 27 15.66 -0.51 15.16
CA GLY A 27 16.42 -0.73 13.93
C GLY A 27 17.68 0.12 13.85
N ARG A 28 17.60 1.40 14.24
CA ARG A 28 18.76 2.31 14.30
C ARG A 28 19.82 1.88 15.33
N ARG A 29 19.39 1.31 16.46
CA ARG A 29 20.31 0.79 17.48
C ARG A 29 21.02 -0.49 17.05
N LEU A 30 20.29 -1.38 16.35
CA LEU A 30 20.82 -2.66 15.88
C LEU A 30 21.72 -2.51 14.66
N ASN A 31 21.45 -1.50 13.82
CA ASN A 31 22.22 -1.22 12.61
C ASN A 31 22.51 0.27 12.52
N PRO A 32 23.68 0.73 13.05
CA PRO A 32 24.04 2.14 13.05
C PRO A 32 24.30 2.70 11.64
N ARG A 33 24.46 1.86 10.64
CA ARG A 33 24.52 2.31 9.24
C ARG A 33 23.16 2.73 8.76
N ILE A 34 23.08 3.87 8.06
CA ILE A 34 21.84 4.35 7.46
C ILE A 34 21.46 3.40 6.32
N LYS A 35 20.34 2.70 6.49
CA LYS A 35 19.72 1.88 5.47
C LYS A 35 18.37 2.49 5.08
N LYS A 36 18.35 3.15 3.94
CA LYS A 36 17.19 3.91 3.44
C LYS A 36 16.19 3.01 2.74
N ILE A 37 14.92 3.24 3.00
CA ILE A 37 13.80 2.64 2.28
C ILE A 37 12.89 3.74 1.75
N ARG A 38 12.38 3.56 0.55
CA ARG A 38 11.45 4.47 -0.12
C ARG A 38 10.20 3.70 -0.48
N VAL A 39 9.11 4.04 0.17
CA VAL A 39 7.83 3.34 0.04
C VAL A 39 6.81 4.28 -0.57
N PHE A 40 6.14 3.81 -1.61
CA PHE A 40 5.08 4.55 -2.27
C PHE A 40 3.77 3.76 -2.20
N ASP A 41 2.68 4.46 -1.94
CA ASP A 41 1.36 3.95 -2.30
C ASP A 41 1.21 3.95 -3.82
N PHE A 42 0.30 3.15 -4.35
CA PHE A 42 0.11 3.06 -5.79
C PHE A 42 -1.00 3.98 -6.28
N ASP A 43 -2.23 3.78 -5.79
CA ASP A 43 -3.39 4.53 -6.25
C ASP A 43 -3.35 5.98 -5.80
N ASP A 44 -3.59 6.89 -6.76
CA ASP A 44 -3.55 8.35 -6.59
C ASP A 44 -2.18 8.91 -6.13
N THR A 45 -1.17 8.06 -6.08
CA THR A 45 0.22 8.40 -5.76
C THR A 45 1.12 8.17 -6.96
N LEU A 46 1.44 6.94 -7.31
CA LEU A 46 2.26 6.60 -8.48
C LEU A 46 1.45 6.51 -9.76
N ALA A 47 0.18 6.14 -9.65
CA ALA A 47 -0.73 6.01 -10.78
C ALA A 47 -2.13 6.48 -10.43
N THR A 48 -2.85 6.94 -11.45
CA THR A 48 -4.30 7.01 -11.45
C THR A 48 -4.82 5.92 -12.38
N SER A 49 -5.90 5.25 -12.00
CA SER A 49 -6.49 4.19 -12.82
C SER A 49 -8.01 4.21 -12.75
N LYS A 50 -8.64 3.45 -13.63
CA LYS A 50 -10.09 3.24 -13.61
C LYS A 50 -10.46 1.88 -13.04
N SER A 51 -9.54 1.21 -12.34
CA SER A 51 -9.81 -0.05 -11.65
C SER A 51 -10.81 0.16 -10.52
N MET A 52 -11.81 -0.70 -10.45
CA MET A 52 -12.90 -0.62 -9.48
C MET A 52 -12.99 -1.92 -8.68
N VAL A 53 -13.50 -1.80 -7.46
CA VAL A 53 -13.91 -2.94 -6.63
C VAL A 53 -15.42 -3.07 -6.72
N VAL A 54 -15.90 -4.29 -6.99
CA VAL A 54 -17.33 -4.58 -6.91
C VAL A 54 -17.67 -5.01 -5.49
N VAL A 55 -18.61 -4.32 -4.88
CA VAL A 55 -19.11 -4.60 -3.54
C VAL A 55 -20.45 -5.31 -3.65
N ASN A 56 -20.52 -6.55 -3.20
CA ASN A 56 -21.74 -7.34 -3.16
C ASN A 56 -22.30 -7.36 -1.74
N MET A 57 -23.48 -6.80 -1.55
CA MET A 57 -24.15 -6.73 -0.26
C MET A 57 -24.98 -7.97 0.03
N PRO A 58 -25.26 -8.31 1.32
CA PRO A 58 -26.07 -9.46 1.69
C PRO A 58 -27.51 -9.43 1.16
N ASP A 59 -28.05 -8.25 0.88
CA ASP A 59 -29.37 -8.05 0.29
C ASP A 59 -29.45 -8.34 -1.22
N GLY A 60 -28.31 -8.74 -1.82
CA GLY A 60 -28.16 -9.01 -3.24
C GLY A 60 -27.86 -7.79 -4.11
N SER A 61 -27.79 -6.59 -3.52
CA SER A 61 -27.38 -5.39 -4.25
C SER A 61 -25.86 -5.38 -4.49
N SER A 62 -25.44 -4.72 -5.58
CA SER A 62 -24.03 -4.53 -5.92
C SER A 62 -23.75 -3.10 -6.30
N LYS A 63 -22.58 -2.62 -5.94
CA LYS A 63 -22.05 -1.31 -6.33
C LYS A 63 -20.58 -1.39 -6.68
N LYS A 64 -20.07 -0.46 -7.48
CA LYS A 64 -18.65 -0.30 -7.74
C LYS A 64 -18.10 0.87 -6.94
N ILE A 65 -16.93 0.68 -6.35
CA ILE A 65 -16.19 1.72 -5.63
C ILE A 65 -14.76 1.81 -6.18
N ASN A 66 -14.19 3.01 -6.14
CA ASN A 66 -12.80 3.24 -6.55
C ASN A 66 -11.82 2.94 -5.40
N ALA A 67 -10.51 3.05 -5.68
CA ALA A 67 -9.46 2.78 -4.70
C ALA A 67 -9.57 3.64 -3.43
N THR A 68 -9.87 4.93 -3.58
CA THR A 68 -10.05 5.86 -2.44
C THR A 68 -11.25 5.45 -1.59
N GLN A 69 -12.38 5.16 -2.21
CA GLN A 69 -13.58 4.70 -1.52
C GLN A 69 -13.35 3.34 -0.83
N PHE A 70 -12.63 2.44 -1.49
CA PHE A 70 -12.26 1.16 -0.89
C PHE A 70 -11.43 1.36 0.38
N ALA A 71 -10.39 2.17 0.33
CA ALA A 71 -9.56 2.47 1.49
C ALA A 71 -10.35 3.08 2.66
N GLN A 72 -11.38 3.87 2.37
CA GLN A 72 -12.18 4.56 3.39
C GLN A 72 -13.34 3.72 3.93
N GLN A 73 -13.94 2.87 3.12
CA GLN A 73 -15.22 2.23 3.39
C GLN A 73 -15.13 0.71 3.59
N ALA A 74 -14.04 0.06 3.19
CA ALA A 74 -13.95 -1.39 3.17
C ALA A 74 -14.28 -2.03 4.52
N ALA A 75 -13.73 -1.52 5.61
CA ALA A 75 -13.96 -2.06 6.96
C ALA A 75 -15.45 -1.97 7.38
N ASN A 76 -16.10 -0.84 7.08
CA ASN A 76 -17.52 -0.67 7.40
C ASN A 76 -18.41 -1.57 6.54
N LEU A 77 -18.12 -1.66 5.24
CA LEU A 77 -18.87 -2.51 4.32
C LEU A 77 -18.70 -3.99 4.68
N GLU A 78 -17.50 -4.40 5.08
CA GLU A 78 -17.24 -5.76 5.53
C GLU A 78 -18.00 -6.09 6.82
N ALA A 79 -18.06 -5.15 7.76
CA ALA A 79 -18.86 -5.28 8.97
C ALA A 79 -20.37 -5.40 8.69
N GLU A 80 -20.85 -4.80 7.60
CA GLU A 80 -22.22 -4.95 7.09
C GLU A 80 -22.45 -6.25 6.30
N GLY A 81 -21.42 -7.10 6.18
CA GLY A 81 -21.48 -8.38 5.49
C GLY A 81 -21.21 -8.32 3.99
N ALA A 82 -20.67 -7.21 3.48
CA ALA A 82 -20.29 -7.09 2.09
C ALA A 82 -19.17 -8.07 1.71
N LYS A 83 -19.21 -8.55 0.45
CA LYS A 83 -18.13 -9.31 -0.18
C LYS A 83 -17.56 -8.48 -1.34
N PHE A 84 -16.23 -8.50 -1.47
CA PHE A 84 -15.53 -7.75 -2.50
C PHE A 84 -15.11 -8.65 -3.67
N ASP A 85 -15.35 -8.18 -4.89
CA ASP A 85 -14.78 -8.74 -6.10
C ASP A 85 -13.66 -7.81 -6.59
N PHE A 86 -12.44 -8.33 -6.59
CA PHE A 86 -11.21 -7.62 -6.96
C PHE A 86 -10.76 -7.87 -8.40
N THR A 87 -11.62 -8.44 -9.26
CA THR A 87 -11.24 -8.82 -10.63
C THR A 87 -10.66 -7.65 -11.42
N GLU A 88 -11.27 -6.47 -11.35
CA GLU A 88 -10.70 -5.25 -11.95
C GLU A 88 -9.57 -4.66 -11.08
N PHE A 89 -9.71 -4.73 -9.77
CA PHE A 89 -8.76 -4.12 -8.82
C PHE A 89 -7.43 -4.87 -8.76
N SER A 90 -7.41 -6.12 -9.23
CA SER A 90 -6.18 -6.87 -9.46
C SER A 90 -5.42 -6.47 -10.73
N LYS A 91 -5.96 -5.52 -11.51
CA LYS A 91 -5.40 -5.03 -12.77
C LYS A 91 -5.21 -3.52 -12.71
N VAL A 92 -4.37 -2.98 -13.58
CA VAL A 92 -4.21 -1.53 -13.77
C VAL A 92 -4.99 -1.11 -15.01
N VAL A 93 -6.27 -0.77 -14.84
CA VAL A 93 -7.18 -0.42 -15.94
C VAL A 93 -7.00 1.04 -16.30
N LYS A 94 -6.62 1.32 -17.55
CA LYS A 94 -6.40 2.68 -18.08
C LYS A 94 -5.49 3.52 -17.17
N GLY A 95 -4.37 2.92 -16.73
CA GLY A 95 -3.41 3.57 -15.84
C GLY A 95 -2.73 4.76 -16.50
N LYS A 96 -2.55 5.83 -15.72
CA LYS A 96 -1.75 7.02 -16.06
C LYS A 96 -0.80 7.32 -14.93
N LYS A 97 0.31 7.99 -15.24
CA LYS A 97 1.26 8.45 -14.21
C LYS A 97 0.55 9.33 -13.17
N GLY A 98 0.74 9.03 -11.91
CA GLY A 98 0.20 9.79 -10.80
C GLY A 98 1.11 10.97 -10.39
N PRO A 99 0.68 11.74 -9.38
CA PRO A 99 1.37 12.97 -9.00
C PRO A 99 2.80 12.78 -8.49
N LEU A 100 3.11 11.64 -7.86
CA LEU A 100 4.45 11.35 -7.33
C LEU A 100 5.28 10.42 -8.21
N PHE A 101 4.80 10.09 -9.42
CA PHE A 101 5.55 9.23 -10.32
C PHE A 101 6.94 9.81 -10.64
N SER A 102 7.04 11.12 -10.88
CA SER A 102 8.32 11.79 -11.17
C SER A 102 9.30 11.76 -9.98
N VAL A 103 8.79 11.77 -8.75
CA VAL A 103 9.62 11.62 -7.54
C VAL A 103 10.20 10.22 -7.46
N ALA A 104 9.37 9.20 -7.68
CA ALA A 104 9.83 7.81 -7.73
C ALA A 104 10.84 7.58 -8.85
N GLN A 105 10.62 8.18 -10.03
CA GLN A 105 11.56 8.13 -11.15
C GLN A 105 12.93 8.71 -10.76
N LYS A 106 12.96 9.89 -10.14
CA LYS A 106 14.21 10.50 -9.68
C LYS A 106 14.94 9.62 -8.68
N ILE A 107 14.24 9.02 -7.74
CA ILE A 107 14.83 8.13 -6.75
C ILE A 107 15.41 6.89 -7.44
N ALA A 108 14.67 6.29 -8.36
CA ALA A 108 15.11 5.14 -9.14
C ALA A 108 16.37 5.45 -9.98
N ASP A 109 16.40 6.61 -10.64
CA ASP A 109 17.52 7.04 -11.49
C ASP A 109 18.80 7.29 -10.68
N VAL A 110 18.70 7.83 -9.47
CA VAL A 110 19.84 8.18 -8.63
C VAL A 110 20.32 7.01 -7.79
N ARG A 111 19.42 6.17 -7.30
CA ARG A 111 19.72 5.14 -6.29
C ARG A 111 19.42 3.71 -6.71
N GLY A 112 18.83 3.52 -7.89
CA GLY A 112 18.28 2.24 -8.28
C GLY A 112 16.95 1.93 -7.58
N THR A 113 16.42 0.73 -7.81
CA THR A 113 15.09 0.33 -7.33
C THR A 113 15.12 -0.74 -6.23
N GLU A 114 16.30 -1.16 -5.78
CA GLU A 114 16.44 -2.24 -4.79
C GLU A 114 15.73 -1.93 -3.47
N ASP A 115 15.79 -0.67 -3.03
CA ASP A 115 15.17 -0.18 -1.80
C ASP A 115 13.91 0.68 -2.06
N VAL A 116 13.35 0.57 -3.25
CA VAL A 116 12.06 1.18 -3.62
C VAL A 116 10.98 0.13 -3.54
N PHE A 117 9.95 0.42 -2.76
CA PHE A 117 8.82 -0.48 -2.50
C PHE A 117 7.50 0.18 -2.87
N ILE A 118 6.58 -0.63 -3.33
CA ILE A 118 5.17 -0.23 -3.48
C ILE A 118 4.35 -0.99 -2.45
N LEU A 119 3.57 -0.27 -1.68
CA LEU A 119 2.67 -0.79 -0.67
C LEU A 119 1.26 -0.30 -0.96
N THR A 120 0.38 -1.20 -1.36
CA THR A 120 -0.96 -0.85 -1.83
C THR A 120 -2.06 -1.57 -1.08
N ALA A 121 -3.22 -0.93 -0.98
CA ALA A 121 -4.45 -1.56 -0.48
C ALA A 121 -5.01 -2.63 -1.43
N ARG A 122 -4.55 -2.66 -2.68
CA ARG A 122 -4.95 -3.69 -3.64
C ARG A 122 -4.55 -5.09 -3.16
N PRO A 123 -5.20 -6.17 -3.63
CA PRO A 123 -4.77 -7.53 -3.32
C PRO A 123 -3.40 -7.84 -3.95
N GLN A 124 -2.70 -8.85 -3.43
CA GLN A 124 -1.35 -9.22 -3.88
C GLN A 124 -1.29 -9.61 -5.36
N GLU A 125 -2.37 -10.10 -5.92
CA GLU A 125 -2.49 -10.43 -7.35
C GLU A 125 -2.28 -9.21 -8.26
N ALA A 126 -2.46 -8.00 -7.73
CA ALA A 126 -2.19 -6.75 -8.45
C ALA A 126 -0.68 -6.47 -8.64
N ALA A 127 0.20 -7.14 -7.92
CA ALA A 127 1.65 -6.84 -7.94
C ALA A 127 2.26 -7.00 -9.34
N GLY A 128 1.92 -8.05 -10.08
CA GLY A 128 2.37 -8.25 -11.45
C GLY A 128 1.93 -7.13 -12.40
N PRO A 129 0.63 -6.83 -12.51
CA PRO A 129 0.12 -5.71 -13.29
C PRO A 129 0.68 -4.34 -12.88
N ILE A 130 0.89 -4.09 -11.59
CA ILE A 130 1.54 -2.86 -11.10
C ILE A 130 2.97 -2.79 -11.60
N ARG A 131 3.75 -3.87 -11.45
CA ARG A 131 5.11 -3.94 -11.98
C ARG A 131 5.16 -3.67 -13.48
N ALA A 132 4.27 -4.28 -14.25
CA ALA A 132 4.16 -4.09 -15.69
C ALA A 132 3.89 -2.62 -16.05
N PHE A 133 2.97 -1.97 -15.33
CA PHE A 133 2.69 -0.53 -15.50
C PHE A 133 3.93 0.33 -15.19
N MET A 134 4.60 0.09 -14.07
CA MET A 134 5.78 0.84 -13.67
C MET A 134 6.91 0.66 -14.70
N LYS A 135 7.18 -0.56 -15.12
CA LYS A 135 8.22 -0.90 -16.11
C LYS A 135 7.94 -0.27 -17.47
N ALA A 136 6.69 -0.32 -17.94
CA ALA A 136 6.28 0.33 -19.19
C ALA A 136 6.46 1.85 -19.16
N ASN A 137 6.49 2.45 -17.98
CA ASN A 137 6.72 3.88 -17.76
C ASN A 137 8.16 4.23 -17.33
N GLY A 138 9.08 3.26 -17.33
CA GLY A 138 10.52 3.48 -17.13
C GLY A 138 11.06 3.19 -15.73
N ILE A 139 10.27 2.57 -14.82
CA ILE A 139 10.74 2.19 -13.50
C ILE A 139 10.56 0.67 -13.31
N ASP A 140 11.65 -0.07 -13.29
CA ASP A 140 11.62 -1.52 -13.05
C ASP A 140 11.85 -1.83 -11.57
N ILE A 141 10.76 -1.97 -10.82
CA ILE A 141 10.79 -2.34 -9.41
C ILE A 141 10.74 -3.87 -9.30
N PRO A 142 11.61 -4.50 -8.48
CA PRO A 142 11.53 -5.93 -8.24
C PRO A 142 10.13 -6.36 -7.78
N LEU A 143 9.62 -7.47 -8.30
CA LEU A 143 8.29 -7.96 -7.94
C LEU A 143 8.16 -8.19 -6.43
N ALA A 144 9.23 -8.67 -5.78
CA ALA A 144 9.29 -8.87 -4.34
C ALA A 144 9.11 -7.56 -3.53
N ASN A 145 9.33 -6.41 -4.15
CA ASN A 145 9.18 -5.09 -3.52
C ASN A 145 7.77 -4.50 -3.70
N ILE A 146 6.85 -5.24 -4.28
CA ILE A 146 5.47 -4.81 -4.47
C ILE A 146 4.56 -5.67 -3.59
N THR A 147 3.97 -5.06 -2.58
CA THR A 147 3.09 -5.72 -1.63
C THR A 147 1.67 -5.19 -1.75
N GLY A 148 0.76 -6.07 -2.08
CA GLY A 148 -0.68 -5.84 -2.00
C GLY A 148 -1.21 -6.36 -0.67
N LEU A 149 -1.76 -5.47 0.15
CA LEU A 149 -2.23 -5.82 1.49
C LEU A 149 -3.65 -6.41 1.47
N GLY A 150 -4.43 -6.14 0.42
CA GLY A 150 -5.87 -6.44 0.41
C GLY A 150 -6.63 -5.69 1.52
N ASP A 151 -6.03 -4.65 2.04
CA ASP A 151 -6.47 -3.89 3.21
C ASP A 151 -5.96 -2.45 3.09
N GLY A 152 -6.86 -1.49 3.19
CA GLY A 152 -6.54 -0.07 3.10
C GLY A 152 -6.24 0.60 4.44
N THR A 153 -6.18 -0.15 5.56
CA THR A 153 -6.01 0.44 6.88
C THR A 153 -4.60 0.97 7.13
N ALA A 154 -4.49 2.02 7.93
CA ALA A 154 -3.21 2.54 8.39
C ALA A 154 -2.43 1.52 9.24
N GLN A 155 -3.15 0.65 9.95
CA GLN A 155 -2.55 -0.41 10.77
C GLN A 155 -1.84 -1.46 9.93
N ALA A 156 -2.43 -1.90 8.82
CA ALA A 156 -1.80 -2.85 7.90
C ALA A 156 -0.52 -2.27 7.31
N LYS A 157 -0.54 -1.01 6.89
CA LYS A 157 0.64 -0.30 6.38
C LYS A 157 1.72 -0.12 7.46
N ALA A 158 1.33 0.27 8.67
CA ALA A 158 2.25 0.40 9.80
C ALA A 158 2.90 -0.93 10.18
N GLY A 159 2.13 -2.03 10.20
CA GLY A 159 2.65 -3.38 10.45
C GLY A 159 3.70 -3.80 9.43
N TRP A 160 3.47 -3.52 8.16
CA TRP A 160 4.45 -3.77 7.09
C TRP A 160 5.74 -2.96 7.31
N MET A 161 5.62 -1.65 7.64
CA MET A 161 6.78 -0.80 7.91
C MET A 161 7.58 -1.28 9.14
N MET A 162 6.90 -1.74 10.20
CA MET A 162 7.56 -2.35 11.36
C MET A 162 8.37 -3.58 10.98
N GLY A 163 7.85 -4.43 10.10
CA GLY A 163 8.59 -5.56 9.53
C GLY A 163 9.86 -5.12 8.81
N LYS A 164 9.80 -4.06 8.03
CA LYS A 164 10.97 -3.49 7.34
C LYS A 164 11.99 -2.91 8.31
N ALA A 165 11.55 -2.25 9.38
CA ALA A 165 12.45 -1.79 10.44
C ALA A 165 13.17 -2.96 11.13
N ALA A 166 12.48 -4.09 11.35
CA ALA A 166 13.08 -5.31 11.88
C ALA A 166 14.14 -5.93 10.94
N GLU A 167 14.01 -5.71 9.63
CA GLU A 167 15.01 -6.10 8.62
C GLU A 167 16.24 -5.15 8.60
N GLY A 168 16.25 -4.09 9.40
CA GLY A 168 17.36 -3.17 9.55
C GLY A 168 17.22 -1.84 8.80
N TYR A 169 16.09 -1.60 8.10
CA TYR A 169 15.80 -0.29 7.55
C TYR A 169 15.57 0.74 8.67
N ASN A 170 16.18 1.92 8.55
CA ASN A 170 16.19 2.93 9.61
C ASN A 170 16.05 4.38 9.12
N ASP A 171 15.82 4.58 7.83
CA ASP A 171 15.51 5.86 7.22
C ASP A 171 14.36 5.66 6.22
N PHE A 172 13.15 5.99 6.67
CA PHE A 172 11.91 5.75 5.93
C PHE A 172 11.41 7.03 5.26
N TYR A 173 11.07 6.90 4.00
CA TYR A 173 10.20 7.82 3.27
C TYR A 173 8.97 7.04 2.83
N PHE A 174 7.79 7.54 3.16
CA PHE A 174 6.51 6.99 2.75
C PHE A 174 5.63 8.09 2.14
N ALA A 175 5.05 7.83 0.98
CA ALA A 175 4.14 8.72 0.28
C ALA A 175 3.02 7.95 -0.44
#